data_eaf5cdb51885934312d1e4c1573ad76f
#
_entry.id   eaf5cdb51885934312d1e4c1573ad76f
#
_cell.length_a   1.000
_cell.length_b   1.000
_cell.length_c   1.000
_cell.angle_alpha   90.00
_cell.angle_beta   90.00
_cell.angle_gamma   90.00
#
_symmetry.space_group_name_H-M   'P 1'
#
loop_
_entity.id
_entity.type
_entity.pdbx_description
1 polymer ?
#
loop_
_entity_poly.entity_id
_entity_poly.type
_entity_poly.pdbx_seq_one_letter_code
_entity_poly.pdbx_strand_id
1 'polypeptide(L)'
;MNGAELIRRMWAHAAWADSTLLDALTRGSPAPADAWREYAHVLAAEAVWLARLEQRPSPVPVWPTLTSDEVTALRGSVVAGYDAFLTRLDAASLLESFSYRNSTGQEFTSVVHDVLVHVALHGQYHRGKINLLLRQGHCEPGPVDYIGFVRGVPAGVTPMAEGSTTTPSA
;
A
#
# COMPACT_ATOMS: atom_id res chain seq x y z
N MET A 1 13.71 -0.12 18.78
CA MET A 1 12.44 -0.06 18.03
C MET A 1 11.52 -1.12 18.62
N ASN A 2 10.38 -0.74 19.16
CA ASN A 2 9.36 -1.66 19.68
C ASN A 2 8.38 -2.08 18.56
N GLY A 3 7.45 -3.01 18.86
CA GLY A 3 6.52 -3.53 17.84
C GLY A 3 5.62 -2.45 17.22
N ALA A 4 5.11 -1.51 18.02
CA ALA A 4 4.28 -0.42 17.51
C ALA A 4 5.07 0.54 16.60
N GLU A 5 6.33 0.82 16.92
CA GLU A 5 7.21 1.60 16.05
C GLU A 5 7.49 0.90 14.73
N LEU A 6 7.70 -0.44 14.76
CA LEU A 6 7.87 -1.21 13.52
C LEU A 6 6.63 -1.16 12.65
N ILE A 7 5.45 -1.35 13.21
CA ILE A 7 4.17 -1.26 12.47
C ILE A 7 3.98 0.14 11.86
N ARG A 8 4.23 1.21 12.62
CA ARG A 8 4.16 2.58 12.08
C ARG A 8 5.14 2.79 10.92
N ARG A 9 6.35 2.21 11.00
CA ARG A 9 7.34 2.30 9.92
C ARG A 9 6.91 1.50 8.69
N MET A 10 6.31 0.32 8.86
CA MET A 10 5.75 -0.46 7.75
C MET A 10 4.60 0.30 7.06
N TRP A 11 3.75 0.96 7.84
CA TRP A 11 2.69 1.81 7.29
C TRP A 11 3.25 3.03 6.54
N ALA A 12 4.23 3.73 7.10
CA ALA A 12 4.89 4.84 6.42
C ALA A 12 5.49 4.42 5.07
N HIS A 13 6.06 3.20 4.98
CA HIS A 13 6.48 2.61 3.71
C HIS A 13 5.30 2.36 2.78
N ALA A 14 4.18 1.81 3.26
CA ALA A 14 2.99 1.56 2.45
C ALA A 14 2.46 2.86 1.84
N ALA A 15 2.28 3.90 2.64
CA ALA A 15 1.82 5.22 2.20
C ALA A 15 2.78 5.89 1.19
N TRP A 16 4.10 5.74 1.39
CA TRP A 16 5.11 6.18 0.43
C TRP A 16 5.01 5.42 -0.90
N ALA A 17 4.90 4.09 -0.85
CA ALA A 17 4.81 3.25 -2.04
C ALA A 17 3.52 3.53 -2.84
N ASP A 18 2.39 3.79 -2.15
CA ASP A 18 1.14 4.19 -2.80
C ASP A 18 1.25 5.55 -3.48
N SER A 19 1.94 6.51 -2.85
CA SER A 19 2.23 7.79 -3.50
C SER A 19 3.06 7.60 -4.78
N THR A 20 4.10 6.78 -4.69
CA THR A 20 4.99 6.47 -5.80
C THR A 20 4.26 5.82 -6.97
N LEU A 21 3.34 4.90 -6.68
CA LEU A 21 2.53 4.25 -7.72
C LEU A 21 1.49 5.19 -8.31
N LEU A 22 0.86 6.06 -7.53
CA LEU A 22 -0.04 7.07 -8.09
C LEU A 22 0.69 7.98 -9.06
N ASP A 23 1.89 8.44 -8.71
CA ASP A 23 2.75 9.22 -9.58
C ASP A 23 3.12 8.45 -10.86
N ALA A 24 3.41 7.15 -10.76
CA ALA A 24 3.72 6.31 -11.92
C ALA A 24 2.49 6.10 -12.82
N LEU A 25 1.30 5.91 -12.24
CA LEU A 25 0.04 5.74 -12.97
C LEU A 25 -0.42 7.01 -13.70
N THR A 26 -0.04 8.17 -13.20
CA THR A 26 -0.44 9.47 -13.78
C THR A 26 0.61 10.09 -14.69
N ARG A 27 1.83 9.55 -14.74
CA ARG A 27 2.96 10.10 -15.48
C ARG A 27 2.94 9.69 -16.96
N GLY A 28 2.98 10.67 -17.85
CA GLY A 28 3.24 10.43 -19.27
C GLY A 28 2.10 9.73 -20.02
N SER A 29 2.37 8.55 -20.60
CA SER A 29 1.38 7.78 -21.35
C SER A 29 0.28 7.22 -20.44
N PRO A 30 -0.96 7.05 -20.95
CA PRO A 30 -2.03 6.47 -20.17
C PRO A 30 -1.67 5.08 -19.63
N ALA A 31 -1.72 4.93 -18.31
CA ALA A 31 -1.46 3.64 -17.67
C ALA A 31 -2.57 2.63 -17.98
N PRO A 32 -2.25 1.31 -18.06
CA PRO A 32 -3.22 0.27 -18.31
C PRO A 32 -4.37 0.29 -17.30
N ALA A 33 -5.60 0.04 -17.77
CA ALA A 33 -6.79 -0.01 -16.91
C ALA A 33 -6.66 -1.05 -15.78
N ASP A 34 -6.02 -2.19 -16.06
CA ASP A 34 -5.76 -3.22 -15.05
C ASP A 34 -4.80 -2.75 -13.96
N ALA A 35 -3.84 -1.87 -14.26
CA ALA A 35 -2.96 -1.27 -13.26
C ALA A 35 -3.75 -0.34 -12.31
N TRP A 36 -4.64 0.48 -12.86
CA TRP A 36 -5.55 1.30 -12.07
C TRP A 36 -6.50 0.46 -11.20
N ARG A 37 -7.04 -0.64 -11.75
CA ARG A 37 -7.90 -1.56 -11.02
C ARG A 37 -7.19 -2.21 -9.83
N GLU A 38 -5.95 -2.66 -10.03
CA GLU A 38 -5.12 -3.20 -8.95
C GLU A 38 -4.78 -2.14 -7.89
N TYR A 39 -4.49 -0.92 -8.32
CA TYR A 39 -4.21 0.17 -7.38
C TYR A 39 -5.44 0.55 -6.55
N ALA A 40 -6.62 0.65 -7.18
CA ALA A 40 -7.89 0.85 -6.47
C ALA A 40 -8.17 -0.28 -5.47
N HIS A 41 -7.82 -1.54 -5.82
CA HIS A 41 -7.96 -2.67 -4.92
C HIS A 41 -7.03 -2.58 -3.70
N VAL A 42 -5.76 -2.15 -3.87
CA VAL A 42 -4.84 -1.95 -2.72
C VAL A 42 -5.46 -0.99 -1.72
N LEU A 43 -5.86 0.20 -2.17
CA LEU A 43 -6.45 1.22 -1.31
C LEU A 43 -7.78 0.78 -0.68
N ALA A 44 -8.60 0.06 -1.45
CA ALA A 44 -9.86 -0.49 -0.95
C ALA A 44 -9.63 -1.57 0.11
N ALA A 45 -8.66 -2.46 -0.09
CA ALA A 45 -8.29 -3.45 0.91
C ALA A 45 -7.79 -2.82 2.20
N GLU A 46 -6.95 -1.78 2.10
CA GLU A 46 -6.50 -0.98 3.25
C GLU A 46 -7.70 -0.33 3.98
N ALA A 47 -8.62 0.30 3.25
CA ALA A 47 -9.83 0.90 3.82
C ALA A 47 -10.74 -0.13 4.51
N VAL A 48 -10.92 -1.30 3.90
CA VAL A 48 -11.72 -2.41 4.46
C VAL A 48 -11.11 -2.92 5.76
N TRP A 49 -9.79 -3.12 5.81
CA TRP A 49 -9.12 -3.59 7.00
C TRP A 49 -9.11 -2.55 8.12
N LEU A 50 -8.91 -1.27 7.80
CA LEU A 50 -9.05 -0.20 8.78
C LEU A 50 -10.46 -0.15 9.37
N ALA A 51 -11.49 -0.26 8.52
CA ALA A 51 -12.88 -0.28 8.98
C ALA A 51 -13.17 -1.47 9.91
N ARG A 52 -12.60 -2.66 9.63
CA ARG A 52 -12.70 -3.84 10.50
C ARG A 52 -12.01 -3.63 11.85
N LEU A 53 -10.79 -3.07 11.84
CA LEU A 53 -10.05 -2.71 13.07
C LEU A 53 -10.82 -1.70 13.92
N GLU A 54 -11.53 -0.78 13.29
CA GLU A 54 -12.34 0.24 13.96
C GLU A 54 -13.81 -0.20 14.21
N GLN A 55 -14.15 -1.47 13.93
CA GLN A 55 -15.48 -2.05 14.15
C GLN A 55 -16.61 -1.22 13.49
N ARG A 56 -16.36 -0.69 12.29
CA ARG A 56 -17.32 0.09 11.50
C ARG A 56 -17.50 -0.50 10.10
N PRO A 57 -18.59 -0.17 9.40
CA PRO A 57 -18.77 -0.57 8.01
C PRO A 57 -17.68 -0.02 7.10
N SER A 58 -17.25 -0.84 6.12
CA SER A 58 -16.32 -0.38 5.09
C SER A 58 -16.95 0.68 4.19
N PRO A 59 -16.24 1.77 3.85
CA PRO A 59 -16.75 2.78 2.94
C PRO A 59 -16.81 2.32 1.47
N VAL A 60 -16.06 1.26 1.12
CA VAL A 60 -15.96 0.73 -0.25
C VAL A 60 -15.94 -0.80 -0.25
N PRO A 61 -16.35 -1.46 -1.34
CA PRO A 61 -16.13 -2.90 -1.52
C PRO A 61 -14.65 -3.18 -1.78
N VAL A 62 -14.22 -4.46 -1.63
CA VAL A 62 -12.82 -4.89 -1.80
C VAL A 62 -12.29 -4.64 -3.22
N TRP A 63 -13.15 -4.76 -4.22
CA TRP A 63 -12.86 -4.50 -5.64
C TRP A 63 -13.80 -3.41 -6.17
N PRO A 64 -13.55 -2.13 -5.89
CA PRO A 64 -14.37 -1.04 -6.38
C PRO A 64 -14.06 -0.72 -7.85
N THR A 65 -15.05 -0.16 -8.54
CA THR A 65 -14.82 0.54 -9.81
C THR A 65 -14.82 2.02 -9.51
N LEU A 66 -13.66 2.67 -9.61
CA LEU A 66 -13.44 4.07 -9.25
C LEU A 66 -12.80 4.83 -10.41
N THR A 67 -13.12 6.09 -10.52
CA THR A 67 -12.41 7.06 -11.37
C THR A 67 -11.06 7.43 -10.72
N SER A 68 -10.15 8.04 -11.45
CA SER A 68 -8.85 8.51 -10.93
C SER A 68 -9.00 9.50 -9.75
N ASP A 69 -10.01 10.37 -9.81
CA ASP A 69 -10.28 11.34 -8.74
C ASP A 69 -10.78 10.64 -7.47
N GLU A 70 -11.68 9.65 -7.62
CA GLU A 70 -12.17 8.84 -6.50
C GLU A 70 -11.05 7.99 -5.88
N VAL A 71 -10.14 7.43 -6.68
CA VAL A 71 -8.95 6.71 -6.20
C VAL A 71 -8.05 7.64 -5.40
N THR A 72 -7.81 8.87 -5.89
CA THR A 72 -7.01 9.86 -5.19
C THR A 72 -7.64 10.28 -3.86
N ALA A 73 -8.96 10.50 -3.84
CA ALA A 73 -9.71 10.81 -2.63
C ALA A 73 -9.68 9.65 -1.61
N LEU A 74 -9.86 8.40 -2.09
CA LEU A 74 -9.78 7.21 -1.26
C LEU A 74 -8.40 7.08 -0.62
N ARG A 75 -7.31 7.28 -1.38
CA ARG A 75 -5.93 7.28 -0.85
C ARG A 75 -5.77 8.30 0.29
N GLY A 76 -6.22 9.53 0.09
CA GLY A 76 -6.17 10.57 1.14
C GLY A 76 -6.88 10.14 2.42
N SER A 77 -8.07 9.55 2.28
CA SER A 77 -8.87 9.05 3.41
C SER A 77 -8.21 7.88 4.13
N VAL A 78 -7.59 6.96 3.38
CA VAL A 78 -6.87 5.80 3.92
C VAL A 78 -5.66 6.25 4.72
N VAL A 79 -4.82 7.13 4.17
CA VAL A 79 -3.64 7.66 4.85
C VAL A 79 -4.04 8.35 6.16
N ALA A 80 -4.99 9.29 6.11
CA ALA A 80 -5.45 9.99 7.31
C ALA A 80 -6.05 9.04 8.36
N GLY A 81 -6.80 8.04 7.91
CA GLY A 81 -7.42 7.05 8.82
C GLY A 81 -6.39 6.18 9.53
N TYR A 82 -5.40 5.65 8.82
CA TYR A 82 -4.33 4.87 9.45
C TYR A 82 -3.44 5.73 10.34
N ASP A 83 -3.10 6.96 9.95
CA ASP A 83 -2.32 7.86 10.80
C ASP A 83 -3.04 8.11 12.13
N ALA A 84 -4.34 8.36 12.10
CA ALA A 84 -5.16 8.51 13.31
C ALA A 84 -5.24 7.21 14.14
N PHE A 85 -5.41 6.06 13.49
CA PHE A 85 -5.47 4.75 14.16
C PHE A 85 -4.13 4.41 14.84
N LEU A 86 -3.04 4.52 14.10
CA LEU A 86 -1.70 4.15 14.57
C LEU A 86 -1.15 5.09 15.66
N THR A 87 -1.63 6.34 15.71
CA THR A 87 -1.28 7.27 16.80
C THR A 87 -1.74 6.74 18.15
N ARG A 88 -2.88 6.04 18.21
CA ARG A 88 -3.46 5.47 19.43
C ARG A 88 -2.91 4.08 19.78
N LEU A 89 -2.12 3.48 18.88
CA LEU A 89 -1.65 2.11 19.01
C LEU A 89 -0.47 2.02 19.98
N ASP A 90 -0.58 1.15 20.97
CA ASP A 90 0.49 0.82 21.91
C ASP A 90 0.82 -0.69 21.88
N ALA A 91 1.72 -1.14 22.75
CA ALA A 91 2.14 -2.55 22.80
C ALA A 91 1.02 -3.48 23.28
N ALA A 92 0.09 -3.01 24.10
CA ALA A 92 -1.03 -3.81 24.60
C ALA A 92 -2.09 -3.99 23.53
N SER A 93 -2.51 -2.91 22.88
CA SER A 93 -3.50 -2.93 21.80
C SER A 93 -3.05 -3.74 20.58
N LEU A 94 -1.75 -3.85 20.31
CA LEU A 94 -1.22 -4.75 19.29
C LEU A 94 -1.55 -6.23 19.53
N LEU A 95 -1.69 -6.64 20.79
CA LEU A 95 -1.96 -8.02 21.19
C LEU A 95 -3.47 -8.31 21.36
N GLU A 96 -4.30 -7.29 21.24
CA GLU A 96 -5.75 -7.46 21.33
C GLU A 96 -6.29 -8.27 20.15
N SER A 97 -7.31 -9.07 20.42
CA SER A 97 -8.06 -9.80 19.41
C SER A 97 -9.37 -9.09 19.12
N PHE A 98 -9.79 -9.10 17.86
CA PHE A 98 -11.08 -8.56 17.43
C PHE A 98 -11.76 -9.50 16.43
N SER A 99 -13.09 -9.49 16.45
CA SER A 99 -13.91 -10.27 15.51
C SER A 99 -14.41 -9.40 14.37
N TYR A 100 -14.46 -9.95 13.18
CA TYR A 100 -14.97 -9.29 11.99
C TYR A 100 -15.62 -10.30 11.04
N ARG A 101 -16.40 -9.79 10.08
CA ARG A 101 -16.93 -10.60 8.99
C ARG A 101 -16.18 -10.30 7.69
N ASN A 102 -15.87 -11.36 6.94
CA ASN A 102 -15.31 -11.19 5.59
C ASN A 102 -16.40 -10.78 4.58
N SER A 103 -16.02 -10.58 3.31
CA SER A 103 -16.95 -10.20 2.23
C SER A 103 -18.02 -11.26 1.92
N THR A 104 -17.85 -12.51 2.37
CA THR A 104 -18.84 -13.59 2.24
C THR A 104 -19.72 -13.76 3.49
N GLY A 105 -19.54 -12.90 4.51
CA GLY A 105 -20.31 -12.95 5.75
C GLY A 105 -19.77 -13.91 6.81
N GLN A 106 -18.69 -14.65 6.52
CA GLN A 106 -18.05 -15.56 7.48
C GLN A 106 -17.35 -14.76 8.57
N GLU A 107 -17.52 -15.22 9.82
CA GLU A 107 -16.90 -14.59 11.00
C GLU A 107 -15.51 -15.14 11.27
N PHE A 108 -14.60 -14.24 11.63
CA PHE A 108 -13.22 -14.51 12.00
C PHE A 108 -12.82 -13.71 13.23
N THR A 109 -11.85 -14.21 13.96
CA THR A 109 -11.15 -13.48 15.03
C THR A 109 -9.68 -13.45 14.68
N SER A 110 -9.06 -12.26 14.76
CA SER A 110 -7.64 -12.06 14.48
C SER A 110 -7.02 -11.12 15.50
N VAL A 111 -5.72 -11.22 15.68
CA VAL A 111 -4.95 -10.28 16.50
C VAL A 111 -4.62 -9.03 15.69
N VAL A 112 -4.65 -7.86 16.33
CA VAL A 112 -4.45 -6.55 15.68
C VAL A 112 -3.13 -6.50 14.89
N HIS A 113 -2.00 -6.94 15.50
CA HIS A 113 -0.72 -6.89 14.81
C HIS A 113 -0.65 -7.78 13.57
N ASP A 114 -1.30 -8.97 13.59
CA ASP A 114 -1.31 -9.88 12.44
C ASP A 114 -2.05 -9.24 11.26
N VAL A 115 -3.15 -8.53 11.53
CA VAL A 115 -3.90 -7.81 10.51
C VAL A 115 -3.09 -6.64 9.94
N LEU A 116 -2.40 -5.87 10.78
CA LEU A 116 -1.56 -4.76 10.32
C LEU A 116 -0.37 -5.24 9.47
N VAL A 117 0.25 -6.35 9.85
CA VAL A 117 1.29 -7.01 9.03
C VAL A 117 0.70 -7.54 7.73
N HIS A 118 -0.48 -8.20 7.79
CA HIS A 118 -1.17 -8.65 6.58
C HIS A 118 -1.43 -7.51 5.60
N VAL A 119 -1.93 -6.38 6.06
CA VAL A 119 -2.20 -5.20 5.19
C VAL A 119 -0.93 -4.75 4.47
N ALA A 120 0.19 -4.64 5.19
CA ALA A 120 1.46 -4.24 4.60
C ALA A 120 1.96 -5.24 3.54
N LEU A 121 1.91 -6.55 3.84
CA LEU A 121 2.35 -7.62 2.93
C LEU A 121 1.42 -7.77 1.73
N HIS A 122 0.10 -7.72 1.95
CA HIS A 122 -0.91 -7.76 0.89
C HIS A 122 -0.74 -6.59 -0.08
N GLY A 123 -0.58 -5.37 0.47
CA GLY A 123 -0.32 -4.19 -0.36
C GLY A 123 0.96 -4.36 -1.18
N GLN A 124 2.06 -4.85 -0.60
CA GLN A 124 3.31 -5.05 -1.31
C GLN A 124 3.21 -6.08 -2.45
N TYR A 125 2.46 -7.18 -2.24
CA TYR A 125 2.18 -8.15 -3.29
C TYR A 125 1.49 -7.50 -4.52
N HIS A 126 0.44 -6.72 -4.28
CA HIS A 126 -0.30 -6.05 -5.36
C HIS A 126 0.50 -4.89 -5.99
N ARG A 127 1.32 -4.16 -5.23
CA ARG A 127 2.21 -3.11 -5.77
C ARG A 127 3.23 -3.69 -6.76
N GLY A 128 3.77 -4.89 -6.48
CA GLY A 128 4.60 -5.63 -7.44
C GLY A 128 3.84 -5.96 -8.74
N LYS A 129 2.57 -6.36 -8.64
CA LYS A 129 1.70 -6.63 -9.79
C LYS A 129 1.39 -5.37 -10.60
N ILE A 130 1.12 -4.24 -9.93
CA ILE A 130 0.92 -2.95 -10.62
C ILE A 130 2.15 -2.58 -11.44
N ASN A 131 3.35 -2.71 -10.87
CA ASN A 131 4.61 -2.44 -11.57
C ASN A 131 4.83 -3.37 -12.77
N LEU A 132 4.41 -4.65 -12.68
CA LEU A 132 4.42 -5.56 -13.82
C LEU A 132 3.48 -5.07 -14.94
N LEU A 133 2.25 -4.68 -14.60
CA LEU A 133 1.27 -4.18 -15.56
C LEU A 133 1.73 -2.86 -16.22
N LEU A 134 2.35 -1.96 -15.46
CA LEU A 134 2.96 -0.74 -16.01
C LEU A 134 4.02 -1.07 -17.05
N ARG A 135 4.97 -2.00 -16.76
CA ARG A 135 5.99 -2.43 -17.73
C ARG A 135 5.38 -3.05 -18.98
N GLN A 136 4.36 -3.90 -18.83
CA GLN A 136 3.64 -4.51 -19.96
C GLN A 136 2.94 -3.45 -20.83
N GLY A 137 2.47 -2.35 -20.21
CA GLY A 137 1.91 -1.20 -20.90
C GLY A 137 2.93 -0.18 -21.39
N HIS A 138 4.24 -0.50 -21.36
CA HIS A 138 5.33 0.41 -21.72
C HIS A 138 5.34 1.73 -20.91
N CYS A 139 4.81 1.68 -19.68
CA CYS A 139 4.88 2.77 -18.70
C CYS A 139 6.03 2.53 -17.71
N GLU A 140 6.63 3.62 -17.22
CA GLU A 140 7.70 3.56 -16.23
C GLU A 140 7.14 3.15 -14.86
N PRO A 141 7.63 2.07 -14.22
CA PRO A 141 7.16 1.65 -12.90
C PRO A 141 7.65 2.58 -11.80
N GLY A 142 6.98 2.57 -10.64
CA GLY A 142 7.40 3.28 -9.44
C GLY A 142 8.26 2.42 -8.51
N PRO A 143 9.28 2.96 -7.84
CA PRO A 143 10.00 2.23 -6.80
C PRO A 143 9.06 1.96 -5.61
N VAL A 144 8.98 0.69 -5.16
CA VAL A 144 8.11 0.26 -4.06
C VAL A 144 8.84 -0.58 -3.01
N ASP A 145 10.15 -0.79 -3.18
CA ASP A 145 10.92 -1.62 -2.27
C ASP A 145 11.16 -0.92 -0.93
N TYR A 146 10.96 -1.67 0.15
CA TYR A 146 11.16 -1.17 1.52
C TYR A 146 12.56 -0.58 1.74
N ILE A 147 13.60 -1.18 1.17
CA ILE A 147 14.96 -0.68 1.32
C ILE A 147 15.16 0.68 0.62
N GLY A 148 14.45 0.95 -0.49
CA GLY A 148 14.43 2.25 -1.15
C GLY A 148 13.84 3.32 -0.23
N PHE A 149 12.70 3.05 0.39
CA PHE A 149 12.10 3.91 1.41
C PHE A 149 13.07 4.19 2.57
N VAL A 150 13.73 3.16 3.11
CA VAL A 150 14.72 3.31 4.22
C VAL A 150 15.90 4.17 3.82
N ARG A 151 16.34 4.12 2.55
CA ARG A 151 17.44 4.92 2.00
C ARG A 151 17.02 6.35 1.61
N GLY A 152 15.76 6.72 1.80
CA GLY A 152 15.25 8.05 1.50
C GLY A 152 15.08 8.33 0.00
N VAL A 153 14.84 7.31 -0.82
CA VAL A 153 14.47 7.50 -2.22
C VAL A 153 13.17 8.32 -2.28
N PRO A 154 13.15 9.49 -2.96
CA PRO A 154 11.93 10.28 -3.06
C PRO A 154 10.82 9.50 -3.76
N ALA A 155 9.56 9.72 -3.37
CA ALA A 155 8.43 9.21 -4.11
C ALA A 155 8.48 9.72 -5.57
N GLY A 156 8.21 8.84 -6.53
CA GLY A 156 8.21 9.20 -7.95
C GLY A 156 9.59 9.26 -8.65
N VAL A 157 10.68 9.00 -7.94
CA VAL A 157 12.02 8.90 -8.55
C VAL A 157 12.43 7.44 -8.67
N THR A 158 12.52 6.94 -9.91
CA THR A 158 13.13 5.63 -10.17
C THR A 158 14.63 5.73 -9.89
N PRO A 159 15.24 4.91 -9.02
CA PRO A 159 16.68 4.87 -8.87
C PRO A 159 17.30 4.53 -10.23
N MET A 160 18.21 5.37 -10.71
CA MET A 160 19.00 5.03 -11.89
C MET A 160 19.67 3.67 -11.63
N ALA A 161 19.54 2.73 -12.55
CA ALA A 161 20.29 1.49 -12.51
C ALA A 161 21.77 1.85 -12.36
N GLU A 162 22.43 1.34 -11.31
CA GLU A 162 23.87 1.53 -11.12
C GLU A 162 24.56 1.10 -12.40
N GLY A 163 25.24 2.05 -13.04
CA GLY A 163 25.83 1.87 -14.34
C GLY A 163 26.77 0.68 -14.34
N SER A 164 26.62 -0.19 -15.34
CA SER A 164 27.57 -1.22 -15.71
C SER A 164 28.97 -0.57 -15.73
N THR A 165 29.80 -0.89 -14.76
CA THR A 165 31.22 -0.56 -14.78
C THR A 165 31.84 -1.29 -15.95
N THR A 166 32.02 -0.59 -17.06
CA THR A 166 32.89 -1.01 -18.15
C THR A 166 34.30 -1.11 -17.58
N THR A 167 34.76 -2.32 -17.38
CA THR A 167 36.16 -2.62 -17.09
C THR A 167 36.99 -2.17 -18.30
N PRO A 168 37.99 -1.29 -18.14
CA PRO A 168 38.87 -0.99 -19.26
C PRO A 168 39.74 -2.25 -19.52
N SER A 169 39.68 -2.74 -20.73
CA SER A 169 40.59 -3.76 -21.24
C SER A 169 42.02 -3.20 -21.25
N ALA A 170 42.91 -3.90 -20.56
CA ALA A 170 44.34 -3.72 -20.69
C ALA A 170 44.87 -4.42 -21.96
#